data_6a0df99704be2cce3fea6d3e354ce3cf
#
_entry.id   6a0df99704be2cce3fea6d3e354ce3cf
#
_cell.length_a   1.000
_cell.length_b   1.000
_cell.length_c   1.000
_cell.angle_alpha   90.00
_cell.angle_beta   90.00
_cell.angle_gamma   90.00
#
_symmetry.space_group_name_H-M   'P 1'
#
loop_
_entity.id
_entity.type
_entity.pdbx_description
1 polymer ?
#
loop_
_entity_poly.entity_id
_entity_poly.type
_entity_poly.pdbx_seq_one_letter_code
_entity_poly.pdbx_strand_id
1 'polypeptide(L)'
;MKKILSLAFLLMLSLSLFAQRQVTKFLGIPVDGSRSAMIQKLKDKGFTYNSYSDRLEGQFNGTDVLIDVQTNKNKVWRIVVAYKDSYDKEQIKIQYNSLINQFANNPRYKVLDAKELTDKDDIYHEVSINKKLYLANFGQLPDDENIEKRFVWFTFVKNHNNFQKYIIAIFYENKYNEANGEDL
;
A
#
# COMPACT_ATOMS: atom_id res chain seq x y z
N MET A 1 -7.48 -38.86 31.91
CA MET A 1 -6.78 -37.58 32.13
C MET A 1 -5.93 -37.16 30.93
N LYS A 2 -5.05 -38.01 30.34
CA LYS A 2 -4.18 -37.64 29.17
C LYS A 2 -4.97 -37.16 27.96
N LYS A 3 -6.13 -37.75 27.62
CA LYS A 3 -6.97 -37.35 26.47
C LYS A 3 -7.65 -35.98 26.65
N ILE A 4 -8.00 -35.62 27.89
CA ILE A 4 -8.62 -34.32 28.22
C ILE A 4 -7.57 -33.19 28.16
N LEU A 5 -6.33 -33.46 28.60
CA LEU A 5 -5.21 -32.52 28.48
C LEU A 5 -4.85 -32.23 27.04
N SER A 6 -4.86 -33.27 26.17
CA SER A 6 -4.59 -33.14 24.74
C SER A 6 -5.67 -32.31 24.03
N LEU A 7 -6.94 -32.49 24.40
CA LEU A 7 -8.06 -31.72 23.84
C LEU A 7 -8.01 -30.25 24.27
N ALA A 8 -7.67 -29.99 25.54
CA ALA A 8 -7.50 -28.63 26.06
C ALA A 8 -6.32 -27.89 25.38
N PHE A 9 -5.22 -28.59 25.11
CA PHE A 9 -4.08 -28.03 24.40
C PHE A 9 -4.39 -27.70 22.92
N LEU A 10 -5.18 -28.56 22.25
CA LEU A 10 -5.66 -28.29 20.88
C LEU A 10 -6.60 -27.08 20.84
N LEU A 11 -7.48 -26.93 21.85
CA LEU A 11 -8.39 -25.77 21.96
C LEU A 11 -7.62 -24.47 22.20
N MET A 12 -6.57 -24.49 23.04
CA MET A 12 -5.73 -23.30 23.26
C MET A 12 -4.94 -22.90 22.01
N LEU A 13 -4.47 -23.85 21.22
CA LEU A 13 -3.82 -23.58 19.93
C LEU A 13 -4.79 -22.97 18.89
N SER A 14 -6.05 -23.39 18.89
CA SER A 14 -7.05 -22.83 17.97
C SER A 14 -7.45 -21.40 18.34
N LEU A 15 -7.50 -21.06 19.61
CA LEU A 15 -7.82 -19.70 20.10
C LEU A 15 -6.71 -18.69 19.75
N SER A 16 -5.44 -19.12 19.74
CA SER A 16 -4.34 -18.24 19.36
C SER A 16 -4.30 -17.87 17.87
N LEU A 17 -4.94 -18.67 17.01
CA LEU A 17 -5.06 -18.37 15.57
C LEU A 17 -6.09 -17.26 15.28
N PHE A 18 -7.09 -17.05 16.13
CA PHE A 18 -8.09 -15.99 15.97
C PHE A 18 -7.65 -14.64 16.56
N ALA A 19 -6.60 -14.63 17.38
CA ALA A 19 -6.09 -13.42 18.02
C ALA A 19 -5.09 -12.62 17.14
N GLN A 20 -4.76 -13.11 15.93
CA GLN A 20 -3.82 -12.39 15.07
C GLN A 20 -4.52 -11.19 14.46
N ARG A 21 -4.14 -9.99 14.94
CA ARG A 21 -4.63 -8.71 14.42
C ARG A 21 -4.52 -8.67 12.90
N GLN A 22 -5.62 -8.40 12.23
CA GLN A 22 -5.62 -8.25 10.79
C GLN A 22 -4.95 -6.93 10.40
N VAL A 23 -3.92 -7.03 9.58
CA VAL A 23 -3.17 -5.88 9.08
C VAL A 23 -3.27 -5.80 7.55
N THR A 24 -2.96 -4.64 7.00
CA THR A 24 -2.86 -4.45 5.55
C THR A 24 -1.93 -5.50 4.94
N LYS A 25 -2.30 -6.02 3.77
CA LYS A 25 -1.48 -6.98 3.01
C LYS A 25 -1.11 -6.39 1.66
N PHE A 26 0.15 -6.55 1.28
CA PHE A 26 0.64 -6.30 -0.08
C PHE A 26 1.01 -7.64 -0.72
N LEU A 27 0.41 -7.99 -1.87
CA LEU A 27 0.58 -9.29 -2.55
C LEU A 27 0.32 -10.50 -1.65
N GLY A 28 -0.60 -10.38 -0.68
CA GLY A 28 -0.90 -11.39 0.32
C GLY A 28 0.08 -11.42 1.51
N ILE A 29 1.13 -10.62 1.49
CA ILE A 29 2.12 -10.49 2.56
C ILE A 29 1.63 -9.46 3.57
N PRO A 30 1.49 -9.78 4.87
CA PRO A 30 1.17 -8.78 5.89
C PRO A 30 2.22 -7.66 5.93
N VAL A 31 1.78 -6.41 5.90
CA VAL A 31 2.63 -5.22 6.07
C VAL A 31 2.98 -5.10 7.54
N ASP A 32 3.89 -5.96 8.00
CA ASP A 32 4.32 -6.08 9.40
C ASP A 32 5.65 -6.82 9.49
N GLY A 33 6.22 -6.88 10.69
CA GLY A 33 7.49 -7.55 10.96
C GLY A 33 8.70 -6.70 10.62
N SER A 34 9.88 -7.32 10.56
CA SER A 34 11.12 -6.60 10.26
C SER A 34 11.26 -6.28 8.77
N ARG A 35 12.00 -5.21 8.47
CA ARG A 35 12.30 -4.79 7.09
C ARG A 35 13.00 -5.90 6.28
N SER A 36 13.97 -6.57 6.87
CA SER A 36 14.71 -7.66 6.20
C SER A 36 13.81 -8.85 5.84
N ALA A 37 12.91 -9.24 6.75
CA ALA A 37 11.93 -10.29 6.47
C ALA A 37 10.94 -9.89 5.36
N MET A 38 10.51 -8.62 5.31
CA MET A 38 9.66 -8.12 4.24
C MET A 38 10.38 -8.14 2.89
N ILE A 39 11.63 -7.65 2.84
CA ILE A 39 12.46 -7.68 1.63
C ILE A 39 12.59 -9.12 1.13
N GLN A 40 12.86 -10.09 2.02
CA GLN A 40 12.97 -11.50 1.60
C GLN A 40 11.65 -12.01 1.01
N LYS A 41 10.51 -11.77 1.66
CA LYS A 41 9.19 -12.18 1.14
C LYS A 41 8.86 -11.54 -0.21
N LEU A 42 9.27 -10.31 -0.45
CA LEU A 42 9.10 -9.64 -1.75
C LEU A 42 10.02 -10.24 -2.81
N LYS A 43 11.25 -10.61 -2.46
CA LYS A 43 12.14 -11.37 -3.36
C LYS A 43 11.52 -12.71 -3.76
N ASP A 44 10.90 -13.42 -2.83
CA ASP A 44 10.19 -14.69 -3.09
C ASP A 44 8.97 -14.49 -4.01
N LYS A 45 8.46 -13.26 -4.12
CA LYS A 45 7.43 -12.84 -5.09
C LYS A 45 7.97 -12.39 -6.45
N GLY A 46 9.28 -12.46 -6.67
CA GLY A 46 9.92 -12.14 -7.94
C GLY A 46 10.50 -10.73 -8.05
N PHE A 47 10.50 -9.95 -6.95
CA PHE A 47 11.16 -8.64 -6.96
C PHE A 47 12.66 -8.78 -6.73
N THR A 48 13.45 -7.94 -7.38
CA THR A 48 14.90 -7.87 -7.21
C THR A 48 15.26 -6.73 -6.27
N TYR A 49 16.00 -7.03 -5.21
CA TYR A 49 16.47 -6.00 -4.28
C TYR A 49 17.78 -5.39 -4.77
N ASN A 50 17.80 -4.08 -4.85
CA ASN A 50 18.98 -3.28 -5.18
C ASN A 50 19.50 -2.63 -3.88
N SER A 51 20.64 -3.13 -3.37
CA SER A 51 21.24 -2.63 -2.14
C SER A 51 21.81 -1.22 -2.24
N TYR A 52 22.12 -0.75 -3.46
CA TYR A 52 22.64 0.60 -3.68
C TYR A 52 21.56 1.67 -3.52
N SER A 53 20.38 1.43 -4.10
CA SER A 53 19.21 2.34 -3.98
C SER A 53 18.34 2.03 -2.76
N ASP A 54 18.61 0.91 -2.06
CA ASP A 54 17.82 0.39 -0.93
C ASP A 54 16.34 0.14 -1.28
N ARG A 55 16.04 -0.27 -2.53
CA ARG A 55 14.70 -0.50 -3.08
C ARG A 55 14.59 -1.86 -3.76
N LEU A 56 13.36 -2.32 -3.93
CA LEU A 56 13.10 -3.48 -4.79
C LEU A 56 12.54 -3.00 -6.13
N GLU A 57 12.82 -3.79 -7.17
CA GLU A 57 12.37 -3.55 -8.54
C GLU A 57 11.66 -4.79 -9.07
N GLY A 58 10.64 -4.61 -9.89
CA GLY A 58 9.91 -5.71 -10.51
C GLY A 58 8.63 -5.22 -11.16
N GLN A 59 7.73 -6.16 -11.43
CA GLN A 59 6.43 -5.86 -12.02
C GLN A 59 5.30 -5.98 -10.99
N PHE A 60 4.41 -5.01 -11.00
CA PHE A 60 3.19 -4.99 -10.23
C PHE A 60 2.03 -4.54 -11.14
N ASN A 61 0.99 -5.39 -11.22
CA ASN A 61 -0.19 -5.12 -12.05
C ASN A 61 0.16 -4.75 -13.52
N GLY A 62 1.12 -5.47 -14.10
CA GLY A 62 1.58 -5.26 -15.48
C GLY A 62 2.45 -4.03 -15.71
N THR A 63 2.86 -3.33 -14.66
CA THR A 63 3.69 -2.11 -14.74
C THR A 63 5.00 -2.32 -13.98
N ASP A 64 6.09 -1.80 -14.52
CA ASP A 64 7.39 -1.79 -13.84
C ASP A 64 7.37 -0.81 -12.68
N VAL A 65 7.80 -1.27 -11.50
CA VAL A 65 7.73 -0.51 -10.27
C VAL A 65 9.03 -0.52 -9.47
N LEU A 66 9.17 0.52 -8.64
CA LEU A 66 10.08 0.57 -7.52
C LEU A 66 9.28 0.39 -6.23
N ILE A 67 9.77 -0.46 -5.32
CA ILE A 67 9.14 -0.67 -4.03
C ILE A 67 10.07 -0.21 -2.92
N ASP A 68 9.55 0.63 -2.03
CA ASP A 68 10.20 1.04 -0.80
C ASP A 68 9.48 0.43 0.41
N VAL A 69 10.26 -0.07 1.38
CA VAL A 69 9.78 -0.69 2.61
C VAL A 69 10.09 0.21 3.79
N GLN A 70 9.08 0.88 4.33
CA GLN A 70 9.22 1.84 5.41
C GLN A 70 8.93 1.21 6.77
N THR A 71 9.73 1.57 7.77
CA THR A 71 9.61 1.04 9.13
C THR A 71 9.45 2.15 10.16
N ASN A 72 8.74 1.84 11.24
CA ASN A 72 8.71 2.60 12.47
C ASN A 72 9.04 1.66 13.64
N LYS A 73 9.94 2.06 14.55
CA LYS A 73 10.40 1.24 15.69
C LYS A 73 10.73 -0.20 15.26
N ASN A 74 11.45 -0.34 14.13
CA ASN A 74 11.89 -1.61 13.54
C ASN A 74 10.77 -2.53 13.00
N LYS A 75 9.53 -2.04 12.89
CA LYS A 75 8.39 -2.75 12.28
C LYS A 75 7.98 -2.09 10.98
N VAL A 76 7.71 -2.89 9.96
CA VAL A 76 7.17 -2.40 8.69
C VAL A 76 5.78 -1.83 8.94
N TRP A 77 5.58 -0.58 8.56
CA TRP A 77 4.30 0.09 8.65
C TRP A 77 3.73 0.50 7.28
N ARG A 78 4.62 0.65 6.27
CA ARG A 78 4.21 1.08 4.94
C ARG A 78 5.05 0.41 3.85
N ILE A 79 4.38 0.01 2.77
CA ILE A 79 4.99 -0.32 1.49
C ILE A 79 4.59 0.76 0.49
N VAL A 80 5.57 1.37 -0.17
CA VAL A 80 5.34 2.33 -1.25
C VAL A 80 5.66 1.66 -2.58
N VAL A 81 4.73 1.69 -3.51
CA VAL A 81 4.88 1.16 -4.87
C VAL A 81 4.84 2.33 -5.83
N ALA A 82 5.98 2.73 -6.37
CA ALA A 82 6.10 3.82 -7.33
C ALA A 82 6.24 3.26 -8.75
N TYR A 83 5.43 3.74 -9.68
CA TYR A 83 5.55 3.39 -11.10
C TYR A 83 6.86 3.95 -11.67
N LYS A 84 7.57 3.16 -12.47
CA LYS A 84 8.76 3.64 -13.20
C LYS A 84 8.37 4.52 -14.36
N ASP A 85 7.25 4.22 -15.01
CA ASP A 85 6.71 5.01 -16.09
C ASP A 85 6.19 6.35 -15.58
N SER A 86 6.35 7.35 -16.42
CA SER A 86 5.83 8.69 -16.16
C SER A 86 4.89 9.12 -17.31
N TYR A 87 3.82 9.79 -16.94
CA TYR A 87 2.68 10.12 -17.78
C TYR A 87 2.55 11.62 -17.96
N ASP A 88 2.15 12.07 -19.14
CA ASP A 88 1.75 13.46 -19.33
C ASP A 88 0.41 13.78 -18.62
N LYS A 89 -0.04 15.02 -18.71
CA LYS A 89 -1.23 15.50 -18.01
C LYS A 89 -2.53 14.79 -18.43
N GLU A 90 -2.64 14.34 -19.68
CA GLU A 90 -3.83 13.63 -20.16
C GLU A 90 -3.74 12.13 -19.79
N GLN A 91 -2.59 11.53 -20.00
CA GLN A 91 -2.34 10.15 -19.66
C GLN A 91 -2.49 9.88 -18.15
N ILE A 92 -2.03 10.81 -17.29
CA ILE A 92 -2.14 10.61 -15.83
C ILE A 92 -3.60 10.56 -15.36
N LYS A 93 -4.52 11.34 -15.97
CA LYS A 93 -5.95 11.26 -15.67
C LYS A 93 -6.49 9.86 -15.97
N ILE A 94 -6.16 9.32 -17.15
CA ILE A 94 -6.60 7.98 -17.57
C ILE A 94 -6.06 6.93 -16.61
N GLN A 95 -4.77 6.98 -16.29
CA GLN A 95 -4.15 6.00 -15.39
C GLN A 95 -4.69 6.07 -13.96
N TYR A 96 -4.89 7.28 -13.43
CA TYR A 96 -5.45 7.50 -12.10
C TYR A 96 -6.90 6.97 -12.01
N ASN A 97 -7.76 7.30 -12.98
CA ASN A 97 -9.14 6.82 -13.03
C ASN A 97 -9.22 5.30 -13.22
N SER A 98 -8.37 4.76 -14.10
CA SER A 98 -8.26 3.30 -14.28
C SER A 98 -7.92 2.59 -12.97
N LEU A 99 -7.00 3.17 -12.20
CA LEU A 99 -6.59 2.61 -10.91
C LEU A 99 -7.72 2.71 -9.87
N ILE A 100 -8.47 3.82 -9.81
CA ILE A 100 -9.69 3.94 -8.99
C ILE A 100 -10.65 2.79 -9.30
N ASN A 101 -10.94 2.58 -10.58
CA ASN A 101 -11.87 1.54 -11.02
C ASN A 101 -11.38 0.13 -10.70
N GLN A 102 -10.09 -0.14 -10.84
CA GLN A 102 -9.48 -1.42 -10.47
C GLN A 102 -9.62 -1.71 -8.97
N PHE A 103 -9.37 -0.73 -8.11
CA PHE A 103 -9.54 -0.88 -6.66
C PHE A 103 -11.02 -0.99 -6.27
N ALA A 104 -11.89 -0.15 -6.83
CA ALA A 104 -13.32 -0.15 -6.52
C ALA A 104 -14.02 -1.46 -6.92
N ASN A 105 -13.60 -2.08 -8.03
CA ASN A 105 -14.14 -3.36 -8.50
C ASN A 105 -13.45 -4.58 -7.89
N ASN A 106 -12.41 -4.39 -7.07
CA ASN A 106 -11.72 -5.50 -6.43
C ASN A 106 -12.39 -5.84 -5.08
N PRO A 107 -12.94 -7.07 -4.91
CA PRO A 107 -13.69 -7.46 -3.71
C PRO A 107 -12.85 -7.48 -2.42
N ARG A 108 -11.55 -7.21 -2.49
CA ARG A 108 -10.68 -7.10 -1.32
C ARG A 108 -10.61 -5.69 -0.73
N TYR A 109 -11.24 -4.71 -1.38
CA TYR A 109 -11.18 -3.31 -0.96
C TYR A 109 -12.57 -2.69 -0.85
N LYS A 110 -12.70 -1.73 0.06
CA LYS A 110 -13.82 -0.81 0.17
C LYS A 110 -13.33 0.60 -0.17
N VAL A 111 -14.06 1.31 -1.01
CA VAL A 111 -13.81 2.72 -1.28
C VAL A 111 -14.14 3.52 -0.02
N LEU A 112 -13.19 4.28 0.49
CA LEU A 112 -13.39 5.23 1.60
C LEU A 112 -13.60 6.63 1.08
N ASP A 113 -12.72 7.07 0.16
CA ASP A 113 -12.82 8.37 -0.53
C ASP A 113 -12.02 8.27 -1.82
N ALA A 114 -12.69 8.35 -2.96
CA ALA A 114 -12.05 8.34 -4.28
C ALA A 114 -12.90 9.11 -5.28
N LYS A 115 -12.28 10.05 -5.96
CA LYS A 115 -12.94 10.85 -6.98
C LYS A 115 -12.18 10.78 -8.29
N GLU A 116 -12.86 10.40 -9.36
CA GLU A 116 -12.31 10.42 -10.70
C GLU A 116 -12.02 11.85 -11.17
N LEU A 117 -10.97 11.96 -11.97
CA LEU A 117 -10.59 13.19 -12.67
C LEU A 117 -11.41 13.32 -13.95
N THR A 118 -11.75 14.55 -14.28
CA THR A 118 -12.51 14.91 -15.46
C THR A 118 -11.69 15.79 -16.40
N ASP A 119 -12.21 16.08 -17.58
CA ASP A 119 -11.57 17.00 -18.54
C ASP A 119 -11.46 18.43 -17.98
N LYS A 120 -12.30 18.78 -16.97
CA LYS A 120 -12.27 20.09 -16.32
C LYS A 120 -11.10 20.25 -15.33
N ASP A 121 -10.47 19.15 -14.92
CA ASP A 121 -9.34 19.17 -13.98
C ASP A 121 -8.06 19.57 -14.72
N ASP A 122 -7.59 20.79 -14.52
CA ASP A 122 -6.28 21.25 -15.01
C ASP A 122 -5.19 20.76 -14.08
N ILE A 123 -4.65 19.57 -14.41
CA ILE A 123 -3.63 18.90 -13.58
C ILE A 123 -2.40 19.77 -13.40
N TYR A 124 -1.97 20.47 -14.45
CA TYR A 124 -0.78 21.31 -14.34
C TYR A 124 -0.99 22.45 -13.36
N HIS A 125 -2.09 23.18 -13.50
CA HIS A 125 -2.41 24.30 -12.61
C HIS A 125 -2.60 23.83 -11.16
N GLU A 126 -3.44 22.82 -10.96
CA GLU A 126 -3.77 22.32 -9.63
C GLU A 126 -2.55 21.78 -8.89
N VAL A 127 -1.75 20.91 -9.51
CA VAL A 127 -0.59 20.30 -8.86
C VAL A 127 0.60 21.26 -8.74
N SER A 128 0.83 22.10 -9.78
CA SER A 128 2.04 22.94 -9.80
C SER A 128 1.87 24.25 -9.06
N ILE A 129 0.72 24.89 -9.21
CA ILE A 129 0.45 26.22 -8.66
C ILE A 129 -0.27 26.06 -7.32
N ASN A 130 -1.41 25.37 -7.31
CA ASN A 130 -2.24 25.23 -6.12
C ASN A 130 -1.70 24.19 -5.11
N LYS A 131 -0.66 23.41 -5.47
CA LYS A 131 -0.08 22.34 -4.64
C LYS A 131 -1.10 21.29 -4.21
N LYS A 132 -2.16 21.13 -4.98
CA LYS A 132 -3.24 20.18 -4.71
C LYS A 132 -2.72 18.74 -4.83
N LEU A 133 -3.08 17.92 -3.86
CA LEU A 133 -2.89 16.48 -3.91
C LEU A 133 -4.21 15.81 -4.31
N TYR A 134 -4.13 14.92 -5.29
CA TYR A 134 -5.23 14.05 -5.66
C TYR A 134 -5.03 12.72 -4.97
N LEU A 135 -5.94 12.39 -4.06
CA LEU A 135 -5.87 11.18 -3.25
C LEU A 135 -7.05 10.27 -3.58
N ALA A 136 -6.80 8.98 -3.65
CA ALA A 136 -7.83 7.95 -3.67
C ALA A 136 -7.57 6.98 -2.52
N ASN A 137 -8.55 6.82 -1.64
CA ASN A 137 -8.44 6.17 -0.34
C ASN A 137 -9.32 4.93 -0.27
N PHE A 138 -8.75 3.83 0.19
CA PHE A 138 -9.40 2.52 0.29
C PHE A 138 -9.07 1.86 1.62
N GLY A 139 -10.02 1.09 2.14
CA GLY A 139 -9.79 0.16 3.24
C GLY A 139 -9.68 -1.26 2.72
N GLN A 140 -8.72 -2.04 3.21
CA GLN A 140 -8.63 -3.45 2.86
C GLN A 140 -9.54 -4.28 3.76
N LEU A 141 -10.41 -5.10 3.15
CA LEU A 141 -11.40 -5.93 3.87
C LEU A 141 -10.75 -6.93 4.85
N PRO A 142 -11.47 -7.36 5.89
CA PRO A 142 -12.91 -7.18 6.12
C PRO A 142 -13.32 -5.75 6.47
N ASP A 143 -14.60 -5.41 6.20
CA ASP A 143 -15.22 -4.14 6.57
C ASP A 143 -15.67 -4.22 8.04
N ASP A 144 -14.79 -3.89 8.95
CA ASP A 144 -15.00 -3.87 10.39
C ASP A 144 -14.57 -2.51 10.98
N GLU A 145 -14.70 -2.33 12.28
CA GLU A 145 -14.32 -1.12 13.00
C GLU A 145 -12.84 -0.70 12.82
N ASN A 146 -12.01 -1.63 12.34
CA ASN A 146 -10.58 -1.41 12.13
C ASN A 146 -10.19 -1.27 10.64
N ILE A 147 -11.15 -1.09 9.74
CA ILE A 147 -10.86 -0.99 8.30
C ILE A 147 -9.89 0.15 7.97
N GLU A 148 -9.98 1.28 8.70
CA GLU A 148 -9.07 2.42 8.54
C GLU A 148 -7.64 2.12 9.00
N LYS A 149 -7.44 1.07 9.80
CA LYS A 149 -6.10 0.60 10.18
C LYS A 149 -5.42 -0.22 9.08
N ARG A 150 -6.21 -0.70 8.11
CA ARG A 150 -5.75 -1.42 6.91
C ARG A 150 -5.88 -0.54 5.68
N PHE A 151 -5.13 0.56 5.68
CA PHE A 151 -5.29 1.67 4.76
C PHE A 151 -4.47 1.47 3.49
N VAL A 152 -5.10 1.70 2.36
CA VAL A 152 -4.44 1.71 1.05
C VAL A 152 -4.87 2.97 0.32
N TRP A 153 -3.91 3.73 -0.18
CA TRP A 153 -4.21 4.94 -0.92
C TRP A 153 -3.21 5.14 -2.04
N PHE A 154 -3.55 5.95 -3.01
CA PHE A 154 -2.63 6.33 -4.05
C PHE A 154 -2.82 7.78 -4.47
N THR A 155 -1.78 8.29 -5.07
CA THR A 155 -1.70 9.63 -5.61
C THR A 155 -0.80 9.64 -6.84
N PHE A 156 -0.72 10.77 -7.49
CA PHE A 156 0.35 11.05 -8.44
C PHE A 156 1.06 12.34 -8.08
N VAL A 157 2.34 12.37 -8.38
CA VAL A 157 3.23 13.50 -8.11
C VAL A 157 4.03 13.85 -9.35
N LYS A 158 4.56 15.07 -9.42
CA LYS A 158 5.46 15.45 -10.51
C LYS A 158 6.71 14.58 -10.51
N ASN A 159 7.14 14.19 -11.71
CA ASN A 159 8.40 13.50 -11.89
C ASN A 159 9.55 14.53 -11.72
N HIS A 160 10.47 14.28 -10.79
CA HIS A 160 11.61 15.16 -10.54
C HIS A 160 12.57 15.29 -11.71
N ASN A 161 12.65 14.26 -12.56
CA ASN A 161 13.52 14.25 -13.75
C ASN A 161 12.84 14.87 -14.98
N ASN A 162 11.51 15.01 -14.96
CA ASN A 162 10.74 15.63 -16.03
C ASN A 162 9.49 16.30 -15.46
N PHE A 163 9.57 17.59 -15.20
CA PHE A 163 8.51 18.37 -14.55
C PHE A 163 7.20 18.49 -15.35
N GLN A 164 7.18 18.05 -16.62
CA GLN A 164 5.96 17.97 -17.43
C GLN A 164 5.25 16.63 -17.29
N LYS A 165 5.85 15.68 -16.57
CA LYS A 165 5.30 14.34 -16.36
C LYS A 165 5.01 14.06 -14.90
N TYR A 166 4.17 13.05 -14.69
CA TYR A 166 3.68 12.61 -13.38
C TYR A 166 3.95 11.12 -13.19
N ILE A 167 4.20 10.70 -11.98
CA ILE A 167 4.34 9.29 -11.59
C ILE A 167 3.28 8.95 -10.55
N ILE A 168 2.76 7.72 -10.60
CA ILE A 168 1.83 7.19 -9.61
C ILE A 168 2.62 6.56 -8.47
N ALA A 169 2.16 6.78 -7.25
CA ALA A 169 2.63 6.10 -6.06
C ALA A 169 1.43 5.53 -5.28
N ILE A 170 1.50 4.24 -4.95
CA ILE A 170 0.48 3.51 -4.17
C ILE A 170 1.09 3.15 -2.82
N PHE A 171 0.32 3.36 -1.76
CA PHE A 171 0.75 3.18 -0.38
C PHE A 171 -0.12 2.12 0.30
N TYR A 172 0.51 1.07 0.81
CA TYR A 172 -0.11 0.05 1.64
C TYR A 172 0.33 0.27 3.08
N GLU A 173 -0.58 0.71 3.94
CA GLU A 173 -0.26 1.15 5.29
C GLU A 173 -0.87 0.26 6.37
N ASN A 174 -0.04 -0.21 7.26
CA ASN A 174 -0.46 -0.78 8.53
C ASN A 174 -0.44 0.31 9.60
N LYS A 175 -1.59 0.95 9.81
CA LYS A 175 -1.74 2.06 10.76
C LYS A 175 -1.50 1.67 12.22
N TYR A 176 -1.44 0.38 12.54
CA TYR A 176 -1.07 -0.07 13.88
C TYR A 176 0.43 0.10 14.20
N ASN A 177 1.27 0.16 13.16
CA ASN A 177 2.71 0.35 13.28
C ASN A 177 3.16 1.78 12.92
N GLU A 178 2.22 2.65 12.54
CA GLU A 178 2.52 4.06 12.24
C GLU A 178 3.01 4.79 13.50
N ALA A 179 3.86 5.80 13.31
CA ALA A 179 4.25 6.68 14.40
C ALA A 179 3.03 7.51 14.84
N ASN A 180 2.72 7.49 16.12
CA ASN A 180 1.56 8.17 16.71
C ASN A 180 1.89 9.53 17.35
N GLY A 181 3.11 10.01 17.17
CA GLY A 181 3.55 11.30 17.70
C GLY A 181 3.85 11.30 19.20
N GLU A 182 3.93 10.13 19.86
CA GLU A 182 4.27 10.06 21.29
C GLU A 182 5.67 10.62 21.61
N ASP A 183 6.53 10.74 20.60
CA ASP A 183 7.91 11.24 20.74
C ASP A 183 8.07 12.71 20.26
N LEU A 184 6.94 13.45 20.04
CA LEU A 184 6.95 14.87 19.62
C LEU A 184 6.88 15.83 20.79
#